data_875d1861ad3856fac7da0baf03a18a83
#
_entry.id   875d1861ad3856fac7da0baf03a18a83
#
_cell.length_a   1.000
_cell.length_b   1.000
_cell.length_c   1.000
_cell.angle_alpha   90.00
_cell.angle_beta   90.00
_cell.angle_gamma   90.00
#
_symmetry.space_group_name_H-M   'P 1'
#
loop_
_entity.id
_entity.type
_entity.pdbx_description
1 polymer ?
#
loop_
_entity_poly.entity_id
_entity_poly.type
_entity_poly.pdbx_seq_one_letter_code
_entity_poly.pdbx_strand_id
1 'polypeptide(L)'
;MVDYLPEVYQQFERRYPAVKEAFDALGAAEHDAGPLGEKERRLIKLGIAVGAESEGGVRSHARKLLGIGVSEEEVLHAIVLALTTIGFPATNAALSWAEEVLAAKA
;
A
#
# COMPACT_ATOMS: atom_id res chain seq x y z
N MET A 1 10.26 8.82 10.93
CA MET A 1 9.38 9.13 9.84
C MET A 1 9.58 8.21 8.66
N VAL A 2 8.52 7.85 8.00
CA VAL A 2 8.61 6.92 6.89
C VAL A 2 8.72 7.68 5.59
N ASP A 3 9.95 7.83 5.11
CA ASP A 3 10.23 8.54 3.87
C ASP A 3 10.72 7.61 2.77
N TYR A 4 10.46 6.33 2.94
CA TYR A 4 10.91 5.39 1.95
C TYR A 4 10.10 5.58 0.66
N LEU A 5 10.75 6.05 -0.36
CA LEU A 5 10.15 6.22 -1.68
C LEU A 5 11.13 5.64 -2.69
N PRO A 6 10.77 4.54 -3.33
CA PRO A 6 11.68 3.87 -4.24
C PRO A 6 12.18 4.79 -5.34
N GLU A 7 13.45 4.63 -5.70
CA GLU A 7 14.08 5.42 -6.75
C GLU A 7 13.31 5.33 -8.07
N VAL A 8 12.83 4.14 -8.42
CA VAL A 8 12.11 3.95 -9.67
C VAL A 8 10.82 4.78 -9.70
N TYR A 9 10.18 4.95 -8.56
CA TYR A 9 8.96 5.75 -8.45
C TYR A 9 9.27 7.22 -8.69
N GLN A 10 10.35 7.72 -8.09
CA GLN A 10 10.79 9.08 -8.29
C GLN A 10 11.20 9.33 -9.74
N GLN A 11 11.85 8.36 -10.37
CA GLN A 11 12.22 8.44 -11.77
C GLN A 11 11.00 8.56 -12.67
N PHE A 12 9.95 7.82 -12.37
CA PHE A 12 8.72 7.88 -13.15
C PHE A 12 8.13 9.29 -13.12
N GLU A 13 8.09 9.90 -11.93
CA GLU A 13 7.59 11.27 -11.80
C GLU A 13 8.38 12.25 -12.66
N ARG A 14 9.71 12.10 -12.67
CA ARG A 14 10.57 13.00 -13.42
C ARG A 14 10.42 12.80 -14.93
N ARG A 15 10.25 11.56 -15.36
CA ARG A 15 10.14 11.24 -16.79
C ARG A 15 8.78 11.56 -17.37
N TYR A 16 7.73 11.34 -16.58
CA TYR A 16 6.36 11.45 -17.07
C TYR A 16 5.49 12.24 -16.11
N PRO A 17 5.82 13.52 -15.90
CA PRO A 17 5.09 14.32 -14.90
C PRO A 17 3.59 14.47 -15.19
N ALA A 18 3.21 14.59 -16.46
CA ALA A 18 1.80 14.73 -16.81
C ALA A 18 1.02 13.43 -16.53
N VAL A 19 1.65 12.29 -16.79
CA VAL A 19 1.03 10.99 -16.50
C VAL A 19 0.87 10.82 -15.00
N LYS A 20 1.91 11.17 -14.24
CA LYS A 20 1.85 11.07 -12.78
C LYS A 20 0.76 11.97 -12.22
N GLU A 21 0.65 13.17 -12.72
CA GLU A 21 -0.38 14.12 -12.28
C GLU A 21 -1.79 13.57 -12.56
N ALA A 22 -2.01 13.01 -13.75
CA ALA A 22 -3.30 12.43 -14.12
C ALA A 22 -3.62 11.22 -13.24
N PHE A 23 -2.61 10.42 -12.93
CA PHE A 23 -2.78 9.25 -12.06
C PHE A 23 -3.18 9.69 -10.64
N ASP A 24 -2.52 10.71 -10.11
CA ASP A 24 -2.83 11.21 -8.77
C ASP A 24 -4.25 11.79 -8.73
N ALA A 25 -4.66 12.49 -9.79
CA ALA A 25 -6.01 13.03 -9.87
C ALA A 25 -7.06 11.90 -9.91
N LEU A 26 -6.75 10.83 -10.63
CA LEU A 26 -7.62 9.65 -10.69
C LEU A 26 -7.75 9.03 -9.31
N GLY A 27 -6.64 8.87 -8.59
CA GLY A 27 -6.65 8.31 -7.25
C GLY A 27 -7.49 9.15 -6.28
N ALA A 28 -7.36 10.47 -6.36
CA ALA A 28 -8.15 11.37 -5.51
C ALA A 28 -9.64 11.24 -5.82
N ALA A 29 -9.99 11.21 -7.10
CA ALA A 29 -11.39 11.06 -7.52
C ALA A 29 -11.96 9.71 -7.05
N GLU A 30 -11.16 8.68 -7.14
CA GLU A 30 -11.55 7.33 -6.70
C GLU A 30 -11.82 7.30 -5.20
N HIS A 31 -10.95 7.95 -4.41
CA HIS A 31 -11.12 8.02 -2.96
C HIS A 31 -12.40 8.78 -2.57
N ASP A 32 -12.76 9.78 -3.35
CA ASP A 32 -13.95 10.59 -3.07
C ASP A 32 -15.24 10.01 -3.67
N ALA A 33 -15.16 8.87 -4.32
CA ALA A 33 -16.28 8.31 -5.06
C ALA A 33 -17.38 7.70 -4.18
N GLY A 34 -17.12 7.48 -2.91
CA GLY A 34 -18.10 6.83 -2.03
C GLY A 34 -17.87 7.15 -0.55
N PRO A 35 -18.65 6.50 0.33
CA PRO A 35 -18.71 6.86 1.75
C PRO A 35 -17.62 6.26 2.63
N LEU A 36 -16.73 5.44 2.09
CA LEU A 36 -15.70 4.79 2.92
C LEU A 36 -14.68 5.81 3.43
N GLY A 37 -14.33 5.72 4.70
CA GLY A 37 -13.33 6.60 5.30
C GLY A 37 -11.91 6.26 4.84
N GLU A 38 -10.98 7.14 5.16
CA GLU A 38 -9.60 6.99 4.69
C GLU A 38 -8.95 5.69 5.16
N LYS A 39 -9.11 5.35 6.42
CA LYS A 39 -8.54 4.12 6.96
C LYS A 39 -9.06 2.89 6.21
N GLU A 40 -10.37 2.84 6.02
CA GLU A 40 -11.01 1.71 5.33
C GLU A 40 -10.54 1.61 3.88
N ARG A 41 -10.50 2.75 3.18
CA ARG A 41 -10.01 2.77 1.80
C ARG A 41 -8.59 2.23 1.69
N ARG A 42 -7.73 2.66 2.59
CA ARG A 42 -6.32 2.24 2.57
C ARG A 42 -6.15 0.77 2.90
N LEU A 43 -6.91 0.27 3.88
CA LEU A 43 -6.85 -1.16 4.24
C LEU A 43 -7.36 -2.04 3.10
N ILE A 44 -8.45 -1.61 2.45
CA ILE A 44 -8.98 -2.33 1.29
C ILE A 44 -7.94 -2.38 0.17
N LYS A 45 -7.30 -1.25 -0.12
CA LYS A 45 -6.29 -1.19 -1.17
C LYS A 45 -5.06 -2.03 -0.84
N LEU A 46 -4.69 -2.10 0.42
CA LEU A 46 -3.63 -3.01 0.84
C LEU A 46 -4.03 -4.46 0.52
N GLY A 47 -5.26 -4.84 0.87
CA GLY A 47 -5.75 -6.18 0.57
C GLY A 47 -5.77 -6.50 -0.92
N ILE A 48 -6.16 -5.51 -1.74
CA ILE A 48 -6.15 -5.68 -3.20
C ILE A 48 -4.71 -5.89 -3.70
N ALA A 49 -3.76 -5.12 -3.20
CA ALA A 49 -2.36 -5.26 -3.57
C ALA A 49 -1.81 -6.62 -3.18
N VAL A 50 -2.19 -7.12 -2.00
CA VAL A 50 -1.79 -8.45 -1.53
C VAL A 50 -2.36 -9.51 -2.47
N GLY A 51 -3.65 -9.43 -2.78
CA GLY A 51 -4.31 -10.38 -3.67
C GLY A 51 -3.74 -10.37 -5.08
N ALA A 52 -3.29 -9.21 -5.54
CA ALA A 52 -2.66 -9.07 -6.85
C ALA A 52 -1.16 -9.41 -6.81
N GLU A 53 -0.65 -9.76 -5.64
CA GLU A 53 0.77 -10.05 -5.42
C GLU A 53 1.65 -8.91 -5.92
N SER A 54 1.21 -7.69 -5.65
CA SER A 54 1.92 -6.48 -6.06
C SER A 54 2.88 -6.05 -4.97
N GLU A 55 4.14 -6.39 -5.12
CA GLU A 55 5.16 -6.09 -4.13
C GLU A 55 5.23 -4.59 -3.84
N GLY A 56 5.32 -3.76 -4.89
CA GLY A 56 5.36 -2.32 -4.73
C GLY A 56 4.08 -1.75 -4.13
N GLY A 57 2.92 -2.33 -4.51
CA GLY A 57 1.64 -1.92 -3.95
C GLY A 57 1.53 -2.21 -2.46
N VAL A 58 2.00 -3.38 -2.03
CA VAL A 58 1.98 -3.75 -0.61
C VAL A 58 2.84 -2.76 0.19
N ARG A 59 4.06 -2.50 -0.27
CA ARG A 59 4.94 -1.55 0.42
C ARG A 59 4.34 -0.16 0.47
N SER A 60 3.79 0.30 -0.65
CA SER A 60 3.21 1.64 -0.74
C SER A 60 2.03 1.81 0.21
N HIS A 61 1.10 0.85 0.21
CA HIS A 61 -0.08 0.96 1.07
C HIS A 61 0.26 0.77 2.54
N ALA A 62 1.22 -0.10 2.86
CA ALA A 62 1.69 -0.24 4.25
C ALA A 62 2.26 1.08 4.74
N ARG A 63 3.10 1.73 3.93
CA ARG A 63 3.68 3.03 4.29
C ARG A 63 2.61 4.09 4.51
N LYS A 64 1.63 4.16 3.61
CA LYS A 64 0.56 5.15 3.70
C LYS A 64 -0.31 4.94 4.93
N LEU A 65 -0.58 3.67 5.26
CA LEU A 65 -1.37 3.35 6.46
C LEU A 65 -0.65 3.80 7.73
N LEU A 66 0.64 3.53 7.83
CA LEU A 66 1.42 4.00 8.96
C LEU A 66 1.40 5.52 9.05
N GLY A 67 1.45 6.19 7.90
CA GLY A 67 1.43 7.65 7.82
C GLY A 67 0.15 8.29 8.35
N ILE A 68 -0.97 7.58 8.33
CA ILE A 68 -2.23 8.08 8.87
C ILE A 68 -2.54 7.50 10.25
N GLY A 69 -1.56 6.86 10.90
CA GLY A 69 -1.68 6.42 12.27
C GLY A 69 -2.27 5.02 12.47
N VAL A 70 -2.40 4.24 11.41
CA VAL A 70 -2.84 2.85 11.54
C VAL A 70 -1.69 2.04 12.13
N SER A 71 -1.99 1.16 13.07
CA SER A 71 -0.96 0.40 13.78
C SER A 71 -0.34 -0.69 12.92
N GLU A 72 0.88 -1.08 13.29
CA GLU A 72 1.57 -2.20 12.62
C GLU A 72 0.72 -3.47 12.69
N GLU A 73 0.11 -3.72 13.84
CA GLU A 73 -0.73 -4.91 14.00
C GLU A 73 -1.91 -4.91 13.05
N GLU A 74 -2.52 -3.74 12.85
CA GLU A 74 -3.64 -3.63 11.91
C GLU A 74 -3.18 -3.88 10.48
N VAL A 75 -2.02 -3.36 10.10
CA VAL A 75 -1.46 -3.60 8.77
C VAL A 75 -1.22 -5.09 8.55
N LEU A 76 -0.58 -5.75 9.52
CA LEU A 76 -0.27 -7.18 9.41
C LEU A 76 -1.55 -8.02 9.41
N HIS A 77 -2.53 -7.65 10.21
CA HIS A 77 -3.81 -8.36 10.26
C HIS A 77 -4.52 -8.30 8.90
N ALA A 78 -4.53 -7.12 8.27
CA ALA A 78 -5.15 -6.97 6.95
C ALA A 78 -4.50 -7.91 5.93
N ILE A 79 -3.19 -8.10 6.00
CA ILE A 79 -2.48 -9.01 5.09
C ILE A 79 -2.84 -10.46 5.39
N VAL A 80 -2.89 -10.83 6.67
CA VAL A 80 -3.20 -12.21 7.08
C VAL A 80 -4.59 -12.63 6.60
N LEU A 81 -5.50 -11.69 6.43
CA LEU A 81 -6.85 -12.00 5.93
C LEU A 81 -6.84 -12.56 4.50
N ALA A 82 -5.74 -12.42 3.78
CA ALA A 82 -5.62 -13.00 2.45
C ALA A 82 -5.33 -14.49 2.46
N LEU A 83 -4.95 -15.05 3.61
CA LEU A 83 -4.46 -16.42 3.73
C LEU A 83 -5.41 -17.45 3.13
N THR A 84 -6.70 -17.31 3.39
CA THR A 84 -7.69 -18.27 2.92
C THR A 84 -8.09 -18.08 1.47
N THR A 85 -7.55 -17.05 0.81
CA THR A 85 -7.83 -16.77 -0.60
C THR A 85 -6.63 -17.07 -1.49
N ILE A 86 -5.42 -16.62 -1.09
CA ILE A 86 -4.24 -16.77 -1.95
C ILE A 86 -3.21 -17.79 -1.42
N GLY A 87 -3.42 -18.32 -0.24
CA GLY A 87 -2.56 -19.37 0.31
C GLY A 87 -1.36 -18.84 1.11
N PHE A 88 -0.68 -19.76 1.79
CA PHE A 88 0.39 -19.40 2.72
C PHE A 88 1.61 -18.77 2.05
N PRO A 89 2.16 -19.35 0.97
CA PRO A 89 3.38 -18.75 0.39
C PRO A 89 3.19 -17.33 -0.07
N ALA A 90 2.09 -17.03 -0.76
CA ALA A 90 1.83 -15.68 -1.25
C ALA A 90 1.57 -14.71 -0.10
N THR A 91 0.82 -15.14 0.91
CA THR A 91 0.55 -14.30 2.08
C THR A 91 1.84 -14.01 2.84
N ASN A 92 2.69 -15.02 3.00
CA ASN A 92 3.95 -14.84 3.70
C ASN A 92 4.89 -13.89 2.97
N ALA A 93 4.89 -13.93 1.64
CA ALA A 93 5.65 -12.99 0.84
C ALA A 93 5.17 -11.56 1.10
N ALA A 94 3.85 -11.34 1.09
CA ALA A 94 3.29 -10.03 1.36
C ALA A 94 3.64 -9.53 2.75
N LEU A 95 3.61 -10.41 3.76
CA LEU A 95 4.04 -10.05 5.11
C LEU A 95 5.48 -9.57 5.12
N SER A 96 6.36 -10.27 4.38
CA SER A 96 7.77 -9.89 4.35
C SER A 96 7.97 -8.51 3.71
N TRP A 97 7.21 -8.19 2.68
CA TRP A 97 7.29 -6.89 2.03
C TRP A 97 6.82 -5.77 2.97
N ALA A 98 5.72 -6.01 3.68
CA ALA A 98 5.22 -5.02 4.63
C ALA A 98 6.21 -4.83 5.77
N GLU A 99 6.80 -5.90 6.28
CA GLU A 99 7.74 -5.81 7.38
C GLU A 99 8.99 -4.98 7.05
N GLU A 100 9.41 -4.97 5.79
CA GLU A 100 10.50 -4.09 5.37
C GLU A 100 10.15 -2.62 5.61
N VAL A 101 8.92 -2.24 5.31
CA VAL A 101 8.44 -0.87 5.53
C VAL A 101 8.32 -0.59 7.03
N LEU A 102 7.79 -1.55 7.79
CA LEU A 102 7.65 -1.40 9.23
C LEU A 102 9.02 -1.23 9.91
N ALA A 103 10.01 -1.98 9.46
CA ALA A 103 11.36 -1.87 10.00
C ALA A 103 12.01 -0.54 9.62
N ALA A 104 11.76 -0.02 8.43
CA ALA A 104 12.33 1.24 7.96
C ALA A 104 11.76 2.45 8.69
N LYS A 105 10.63 2.26 9.37
CA LYS A 105 9.96 3.32 10.09
C LYS A 105 10.75 3.81 11.31
N ALA A 106 11.55 2.94 11.85
CA ALA A 106 12.34 3.30 13.01
C ALA A 106 13.35 4.39 12.69
#